data_6624c620caffb25262e7c47e4fb6089b
#
_entry.id   6624c620caffb25262e7c47e4fb6089b
#
_cell.length_a   1.000
_cell.length_b   1.000
_cell.length_c   1.000
_cell.angle_alpha   90.00
_cell.angle_beta   90.00
_cell.angle_gamma   90.00
#
_symmetry.space_group_name_H-M   'P 1'
#
loop_
_entity.id
_entity.type
_entity.pdbx_description
1 polymer ?
#
loop_
_entity_poly.entity_id
_entity_poly.type
_entity_poly.pdbx_seq_one_letter_code
_entity_poly.pdbx_strand_id
1 'polypeptide(L)'
;MNKVRIRVRNFGPIREGYTQDDGFITFPKVALFCGPQGSGKSTITKLISSLMWLEKAAYVAAWSRPELSISSSEIFKRLALWHNLGSYFQSNTEIDYVGDGIRMQYRGDKFSLYPNVGDDDHYQKPKIMYMPAERNFLHYFKNSAPVEQPPLLALFREYVKAEKHFASGYDIPINGYRFAIDNNKESVIVNIHADGGEAKTPVGAASSGIQSILPLLLVSDYITRCIGQDSILTPDTESMSVINNPFVTISSERGEPFFTDSDVKINVPSFIFRAKQANGCFVNIVEEPEQNLFPPTQRNVLRKLLAISKMLDNNRLILSTHSPYVVSDLVASTKAYRLFEKANELGDAEGRFKGLINEAYALDSAMDSSDICLYETSYDGTITRTMDEEGRLKDSNYLNHQLKLSAMLFDHMFALEHEMEQELKSRNG
;
A
#
# COMPACT_ATOMS: atom_id res chain seq x y z
N MET A 1 -5.71 18.05 7.14
CA MET A 1 -5.96 16.60 7.14
C MET A 1 -5.32 15.98 8.36
N ASN A 2 -6.07 15.33 9.24
CA ASN A 2 -5.48 14.62 10.37
C ASN A 2 -4.60 13.49 9.82
N LYS A 3 -3.36 13.41 10.26
CA LYS A 3 -2.44 12.37 9.80
C LYS A 3 -2.77 11.07 10.55
N VAL A 4 -3.26 10.06 9.84
CA VAL A 4 -3.39 8.72 10.40
C VAL A 4 -2.04 8.25 10.91
N ARG A 5 -1.98 7.71 12.12
CA ARG A 5 -0.74 7.26 12.75
C ARG A 5 -0.96 6.03 13.61
N ILE A 6 0.09 5.20 13.69
CA ILE A 6 0.10 3.98 14.49
C ILE A 6 1.38 3.91 15.33
N ARG A 7 1.23 3.45 16.57
CA ARG A 7 2.36 2.99 17.39
C ARG A 7 2.17 1.50 17.66
N VAL A 8 3.22 0.72 17.42
CA VAL A 8 3.17 -0.74 17.59
C VAL A 8 4.44 -1.24 18.24
N ARG A 9 4.30 -2.12 19.26
CA ARG A 9 5.37 -2.80 19.97
C ARG A 9 5.01 -4.25 20.22
N ASN A 10 6.00 -5.12 20.22
CA ASN A 10 5.85 -6.56 20.52
C ASN A 10 4.75 -7.24 19.70
N PHE A 11 4.78 -7.04 18.37
CA PHE A 11 3.82 -7.57 17.44
C PHE A 11 4.51 -8.28 16.28
N GLY A 12 4.47 -9.61 16.24
CA GLY A 12 5.20 -10.42 15.27
C GLY A 12 6.70 -10.08 15.25
N PRO A 13 7.27 -9.68 14.09
CA PRO A 13 8.67 -9.30 13.99
C PRO A 13 8.97 -7.90 14.57
N ILE A 14 7.97 -7.08 14.83
CA ILE A 14 8.16 -5.74 15.41
C ILE A 14 8.34 -5.86 16.92
N ARG A 15 9.46 -5.39 17.43
CA ARG A 15 9.80 -5.39 18.87
C ARG A 15 9.58 -4.01 19.47
N GLU A 16 10.57 -3.13 19.40
CA GLU A 16 10.43 -1.75 19.89
C GLU A 16 9.62 -0.88 18.93
N GLY A 17 9.59 -1.26 17.65
CA GLY A 17 8.90 -0.49 16.62
C GLY A 17 9.60 0.83 16.30
N TYR A 18 8.82 1.87 16.04
CA TYR A 18 9.33 3.21 15.77
C TYR A 18 9.54 3.95 17.09
N THR A 19 10.74 4.52 17.28
CA THR A 19 11.15 5.11 18.56
C THR A 19 11.19 6.65 18.56
N GLN A 20 11.13 7.27 17.36
CA GLN A 20 11.02 8.72 17.22
C GLN A 20 9.54 9.14 17.25
N ASP A 21 9.25 10.43 17.30
CA ASP A 21 7.88 10.99 17.22
C ASP A 21 6.89 10.29 18.19
N ASP A 22 7.28 10.14 19.45
CA ASP A 22 6.53 9.40 20.48
C ASP A 22 6.19 7.96 20.10
N GLY A 23 6.94 7.38 19.18
CA GLY A 23 6.74 6.02 18.66
C GLY A 23 5.66 5.90 17.58
N PHE A 24 5.15 7.01 17.06
CA PHE A 24 4.09 6.99 16.06
C PHE A 24 4.63 7.03 14.62
N ILE A 25 4.38 5.98 13.87
CA ILE A 25 4.50 5.94 12.42
C ILE A 25 3.33 6.72 11.83
N THR A 26 3.62 7.69 10.98
CA THR A 26 2.62 8.55 10.34
C THR A 26 2.38 8.12 8.89
N PHE A 27 1.12 8.11 8.47
CA PHE A 27 0.68 7.78 7.12
C PHE A 27 0.13 9.04 6.43
N PRO A 28 1.00 9.83 5.77
CA PRO A 28 0.57 10.93 4.93
C PRO A 28 -0.02 10.42 3.61
N LYS A 29 0.00 11.19 2.55
CA LYS A 29 -0.48 10.76 1.23
C LYS A 29 0.26 9.53 0.68
N VAL A 30 1.58 9.47 0.89
CA VAL A 30 2.42 8.32 0.51
C VAL A 30 3.26 7.87 1.71
N ALA A 31 3.15 6.60 2.08
CA ALA A 31 4.01 5.96 3.07
C ALA A 31 4.69 4.75 2.43
N LEU A 32 6.01 4.68 2.49
CA LEU A 32 6.79 3.57 1.95
C LEU A 32 7.62 2.92 3.05
N PHE A 33 7.54 1.60 3.13
CA PHE A 33 8.33 0.76 4.02
C PHE A 33 9.35 -0.04 3.22
N CYS A 34 10.64 0.15 3.49
CA CYS A 34 11.71 -0.63 2.92
C CYS A 34 12.48 -1.39 4.00
N GLY A 35 13.38 -2.28 3.61
CA GLY A 35 14.22 -3.05 4.52
C GLY A 35 14.33 -4.51 4.12
N PRO A 36 15.09 -5.33 4.89
CA PRO A 36 15.33 -6.74 4.57
C PRO A 36 14.06 -7.58 4.60
N GLN A 37 14.12 -8.75 3.97
CA GLN A 37 13.01 -9.70 4.01
C GLN A 37 12.77 -10.19 5.44
N GLY A 38 11.50 -10.32 5.84
CA GLY A 38 11.15 -10.76 7.21
C GLY A 38 11.27 -9.69 8.30
N SER A 39 11.68 -8.44 7.99
CA SER A 39 11.86 -7.35 8.98
C SER A 39 10.56 -6.69 9.45
N GLY A 40 9.40 -7.08 8.93
CA GLY A 40 8.10 -6.57 9.40
C GLY A 40 7.41 -5.55 8.49
N LYS A 41 7.90 -5.28 7.29
CA LYS A 41 7.24 -4.37 6.32
C LYS A 41 5.79 -4.75 6.08
N SER A 42 5.55 -5.99 5.63
CA SER A 42 4.19 -6.50 5.40
C SER A 42 3.36 -6.59 6.69
N THR A 43 4.00 -6.74 7.85
CA THR A 43 3.32 -6.72 9.14
C THR A 43 2.68 -5.37 9.39
N ILE A 44 3.40 -4.28 9.17
CA ILE A 44 2.89 -2.90 9.34
C ILE A 44 1.80 -2.61 8.30
N THR A 45 2.01 -2.95 7.02
CA THR A 45 1.01 -2.67 5.97
C THR A 45 -0.28 -3.47 6.17
N LYS A 46 -0.19 -4.72 6.61
CA LYS A 46 -1.34 -5.56 6.98
C LYS A 46 -2.07 -5.03 8.23
N LEU A 47 -1.31 -4.63 9.24
CA LEU A 47 -1.89 -4.09 10.47
C LEU A 47 -2.62 -2.78 10.22
N ILE A 48 -2.02 -1.83 9.50
CA ILE A 48 -2.67 -0.56 9.18
C ILE A 48 -3.92 -0.76 8.30
N SER A 49 -3.87 -1.69 7.33
CA SER A 49 -5.04 -2.10 6.55
C SER A 49 -6.20 -2.54 7.45
N SER A 50 -5.91 -3.41 8.42
CA SER A 50 -6.88 -3.93 9.37
C SER A 50 -7.47 -2.83 10.27
N LEU A 51 -6.64 -1.91 10.76
CA LEU A 51 -7.07 -0.82 11.64
C LEU A 51 -7.91 0.23 10.90
N MET A 52 -7.52 0.61 9.70
CA MET A 52 -8.33 1.52 8.87
C MET A 52 -9.66 0.89 8.47
N TRP A 53 -9.66 -0.42 8.17
CA TRP A 53 -10.90 -1.13 7.90
C TRP A 53 -11.81 -1.18 9.15
N LEU A 54 -11.23 -1.40 10.33
CA LEU A 54 -11.98 -1.39 11.60
C LEU A 54 -12.57 -0.01 11.89
N GLU A 55 -11.83 1.07 11.65
CA GLU A 55 -12.35 2.44 11.75
C GLU A 55 -13.56 2.64 10.85
N LYS A 56 -13.42 2.25 9.57
CA LYS A 56 -14.52 2.29 8.60
C LYS A 56 -15.72 1.46 9.07
N ALA A 57 -15.48 0.24 9.54
CA ALA A 57 -16.52 -0.67 10.00
C ALA A 57 -17.26 -0.12 11.23
N ALA A 58 -16.54 0.40 12.22
CA ALA A 58 -17.12 1.03 13.39
C ALA A 58 -17.98 2.25 13.02
N TYR A 59 -17.48 3.06 12.07
CA TYR A 59 -18.21 4.21 11.56
C TYR A 59 -19.51 3.80 10.85
N VAL A 60 -19.47 2.81 9.96
CA VAL A 60 -20.66 2.29 9.24
C VAL A 60 -21.63 1.62 10.19
N ALA A 61 -21.15 0.86 11.19
CA ALA A 61 -21.98 0.20 12.20
C ALA A 61 -22.72 1.23 13.06
N ALA A 62 -22.03 2.26 13.51
CA ALA A 62 -22.62 3.35 14.28
C ALA A 62 -23.76 4.05 13.52
N TRP A 63 -23.60 4.21 12.20
CA TRP A 63 -24.61 4.80 11.34
C TRP A 63 -25.82 3.88 11.10
N SER A 64 -25.58 2.57 10.94
CA SER A 64 -26.62 1.60 10.57
C SER A 64 -27.41 1.03 11.76
N ARG A 65 -26.75 0.87 12.90
CA ARG A 65 -27.30 0.22 14.12
C ARG A 65 -26.64 0.77 15.39
N PRO A 66 -27.12 1.89 15.94
CA PRO A 66 -26.51 2.53 17.10
C PRO A 66 -26.54 1.66 18.38
N GLU A 67 -27.32 0.58 18.41
CA GLU A 67 -27.44 -0.33 19.55
C GLU A 67 -26.50 -1.55 19.49
N LEU A 68 -25.63 -1.64 18.47
CA LEU A 68 -24.77 -2.79 18.30
C LEU A 68 -23.61 -2.75 19.30
N SER A 69 -23.59 -3.67 20.26
CA SER A 69 -22.42 -3.91 21.10
C SER A 69 -21.47 -4.84 20.37
N ILE A 70 -20.21 -4.43 20.21
CA ILE A 70 -19.18 -5.22 19.56
C ILE A 70 -18.13 -5.54 20.62
N SER A 71 -17.87 -6.83 20.89
CA SER A 71 -16.77 -7.25 21.75
C SER A 71 -15.42 -6.85 21.12
N SER A 72 -14.64 -6.07 21.85
CA SER A 72 -13.47 -5.38 21.35
C SER A 72 -12.31 -6.32 20.97
N SER A 73 -12.00 -7.31 21.80
CA SER A 73 -10.85 -8.19 21.59
C SER A 73 -11.08 -9.19 20.45
N GLU A 74 -12.30 -9.69 20.33
CA GLU A 74 -12.67 -10.67 19.30
C GLU A 74 -12.63 -10.09 17.90
N ILE A 75 -13.11 -8.85 17.72
CA ILE A 75 -13.10 -8.16 16.44
C ILE A 75 -11.67 -7.95 15.97
N PHE A 76 -10.81 -7.45 16.85
CA PHE A 76 -9.43 -7.19 16.50
C PHE A 76 -8.69 -8.48 16.15
N LYS A 77 -8.91 -9.57 16.88
CA LYS A 77 -8.37 -10.89 16.55
C LYS A 77 -8.87 -11.39 15.19
N ARG A 78 -10.16 -11.22 14.88
CA ARG A 78 -10.73 -11.60 13.57
C ARG A 78 -10.18 -10.79 12.42
N LEU A 79 -9.98 -9.48 12.61
CA LEU A 79 -9.33 -8.63 11.59
C LEU A 79 -7.88 -9.05 11.37
N ALA A 80 -7.18 -9.44 12.43
CA ALA A 80 -5.86 -10.03 12.32
C ALA A 80 -5.86 -11.34 11.53
N LEU A 81 -6.94 -12.15 11.61
CA LEU A 81 -7.10 -13.36 10.80
C LEU A 81 -7.27 -13.08 9.30
N TRP A 82 -7.85 -11.94 8.91
CA TRP A 82 -7.96 -11.55 7.49
C TRP A 82 -6.61 -11.53 6.79
N HIS A 83 -5.58 -11.12 7.50
CA HIS A 83 -4.20 -11.06 7.01
C HIS A 83 -3.29 -12.14 7.64
N ASN A 84 -3.84 -13.15 8.32
CA ASN A 84 -3.08 -14.17 9.03
C ASN A 84 -2.11 -13.62 10.11
N LEU A 85 -2.52 -12.55 10.81
CA LEU A 85 -1.72 -11.92 11.87
C LEU A 85 -2.06 -12.43 13.28
N GLY A 86 -2.96 -13.41 13.42
CA GLY A 86 -3.43 -13.88 14.72
C GLY A 86 -2.31 -14.37 15.65
N SER A 87 -1.30 -15.06 15.11
CA SER A 87 -0.14 -15.55 15.85
C SER A 87 0.87 -14.47 16.26
N TYR A 88 0.70 -13.23 15.77
CA TYR A 88 1.62 -12.12 16.06
C TYR A 88 1.32 -11.43 17.39
N PHE A 89 0.13 -11.64 17.94
CA PHE A 89 -0.25 -11.10 19.25
C PHE A 89 0.48 -11.85 20.37
N GLN A 90 1.12 -11.10 21.25
CA GLN A 90 1.80 -11.56 22.44
C GLN A 90 1.13 -10.90 23.66
N SER A 91 1.36 -11.44 24.87
CA SER A 91 0.79 -10.89 26.11
C SER A 91 1.21 -9.44 26.40
N ASN A 92 2.36 -9.03 25.86
CA ASN A 92 2.92 -7.68 25.98
C ASN A 92 2.78 -6.84 24.70
N THR A 93 1.94 -7.27 23.74
CA THR A 93 1.66 -6.49 22.52
C THR A 93 0.98 -5.17 22.87
N GLU A 94 1.50 -4.11 22.30
CA GLU A 94 0.94 -2.76 22.40
C GLU A 94 0.69 -2.18 21.01
N ILE A 95 -0.55 -1.74 20.78
CA ILE A 95 -0.94 -1.05 19.55
C ILE A 95 -1.77 0.16 19.91
N ASP A 96 -1.39 1.32 19.38
CA ASP A 96 -2.18 2.55 19.40
C ASP A 96 -2.41 2.99 17.96
N TYR A 97 -3.64 3.32 17.65
CA TYR A 97 -4.05 3.85 16.35
C TYR A 97 -4.76 5.18 16.56
N VAL A 98 -4.41 6.16 15.78
CA VAL A 98 -5.09 7.45 15.71
C VAL A 98 -5.52 7.66 14.26
N GLY A 99 -6.79 7.43 13.99
CA GLY A 99 -7.41 7.64 12.70
C GLY A 99 -8.04 9.04 12.57
N ASP A 100 -8.75 9.22 11.47
CA ASP A 100 -9.46 10.49 11.20
C ASP A 100 -10.70 10.63 12.12
N GLY A 101 -11.39 9.51 12.45
CA GLY A 101 -12.60 9.51 13.28
C GLY A 101 -12.46 8.80 14.62
N ILE A 102 -11.54 7.88 14.78
CA ILE A 102 -11.43 7.00 15.95
C ILE A 102 -10.00 6.86 16.42
N ARG A 103 -9.82 6.73 17.74
CA ARG A 103 -8.59 6.23 18.37
C ARG A 103 -8.81 4.82 18.86
N MET A 104 -7.82 3.98 18.72
CA MET A 104 -7.85 2.60 19.18
C MET A 104 -6.62 2.28 20.00
N GLN A 105 -6.80 1.48 21.04
CA GLN A 105 -5.71 0.98 21.88
C GLN A 105 -5.88 -0.52 22.11
N TYR A 106 -4.78 -1.25 21.98
CA TYR A 106 -4.69 -2.67 22.35
C TYR A 106 -3.60 -2.86 23.38
N ARG A 107 -3.97 -3.41 24.55
CA ARG A 107 -3.07 -3.68 25.67
C ARG A 107 -3.58 -4.90 26.44
N GLY A 108 -2.71 -5.91 26.64
CA GLY A 108 -3.01 -7.05 27.51
C GLY A 108 -4.34 -7.72 27.18
N ASP A 109 -4.57 -8.08 25.91
CA ASP A 109 -5.82 -8.66 25.39
C ASP A 109 -7.06 -7.75 25.47
N LYS A 110 -6.88 -6.50 25.89
CA LYS A 110 -7.96 -5.50 25.92
C LYS A 110 -7.84 -4.54 24.76
N PHE A 111 -8.92 -4.40 24.03
CA PHE A 111 -9.04 -3.43 22.95
C PHE A 111 -10.02 -2.34 23.36
N SER A 112 -9.64 -1.10 23.21
CA SER A 112 -10.43 0.07 23.56
C SER A 112 -10.58 0.99 22.36
N LEU A 113 -11.77 1.49 22.14
CA LEU A 113 -12.13 2.44 21.08
C LEU A 113 -12.56 3.75 21.71
N TYR A 114 -12.03 4.84 21.19
CA TYR A 114 -12.37 6.19 21.63
C TYR A 114 -12.70 7.04 20.40
N PRO A 115 -13.73 7.90 20.46
CA PRO A 115 -13.93 8.88 19.41
C PRO A 115 -12.69 9.79 19.33
N ASN A 116 -12.26 10.09 18.12
CA ASN A 116 -11.26 11.13 17.89
C ASN A 116 -12.02 12.46 17.80
N VAL A 117 -12.13 13.15 18.94
CA VAL A 117 -12.82 14.44 19.01
C VAL A 117 -11.88 15.51 18.44
N GLY A 118 -11.92 15.69 17.14
CA GLY A 118 -11.37 16.85 16.45
C GLY A 118 -12.50 17.74 16.02
N ASP A 119 -12.26 19.05 15.92
CA ASP A 119 -13.28 20.05 15.61
C ASP A 119 -13.88 19.93 14.18
N ASP A 120 -13.41 19.00 13.34
CA ASP A 120 -13.84 18.85 11.96
C ASP A 120 -14.67 17.59 11.71
N ASP A 121 -15.92 17.81 11.41
CA ASP A 121 -17.02 16.90 11.07
C ASP A 121 -16.84 16.17 9.72
N HIS A 122 -15.60 15.87 9.29
CA HIS A 122 -15.31 15.46 7.92
C HIS A 122 -14.57 14.11 7.79
N TYR A 123 -15.03 13.08 8.52
CA TYR A 123 -14.57 11.73 8.20
C TYR A 123 -14.96 11.37 6.75
N GLN A 124 -13.98 11.10 5.93
CA GLN A 124 -14.19 10.60 4.58
C GLN A 124 -14.02 9.07 4.57
N LYS A 125 -15.15 8.38 4.40
CA LYS A 125 -15.15 6.92 4.33
C LYS A 125 -14.23 6.43 3.21
N PRO A 126 -13.14 5.67 3.51
CA PRO A 126 -12.23 5.21 2.49
C PRO A 126 -12.75 3.94 1.78
N LYS A 127 -12.50 3.80 0.49
CA LYS A 127 -12.34 2.49 -0.13
C LYS A 127 -10.94 2.00 0.18
N ILE A 128 -10.80 0.84 0.81
CA ILE A 128 -9.50 0.27 1.18
C ILE A 128 -9.26 -0.94 0.29
N MET A 129 -8.10 -0.99 -0.36
CA MET A 129 -7.68 -2.15 -1.13
C MET A 129 -6.28 -2.56 -0.71
N TYR A 130 -6.15 -3.81 -0.29
CA TYR A 130 -4.86 -4.46 -0.05
C TYR A 130 -4.49 -5.30 -1.26
N MET A 131 -3.34 -5.01 -1.83
CA MET A 131 -2.80 -5.69 -3.01
C MET A 131 -1.58 -6.53 -2.61
N PRO A 132 -1.77 -7.83 -2.34
CA PRO A 132 -0.70 -8.71 -1.89
C PRO A 132 0.33 -8.96 -2.99
N ALA A 133 1.51 -9.47 -2.62
CA ALA A 133 2.56 -9.83 -3.56
C ALA A 133 2.09 -10.93 -4.54
N GLU A 134 1.23 -11.84 -4.11
CA GLU A 134 0.71 -12.97 -4.89
C GLU A 134 -0.30 -12.58 -5.99
N ARG A 135 -0.51 -11.29 -6.24
CA ARG A 135 -1.49 -10.79 -7.24
C ARG A 135 -1.28 -11.30 -8.68
N ASN A 136 -0.07 -11.73 -9.02
CA ASN A 136 0.22 -12.33 -10.33
C ASN A 136 -0.52 -13.67 -10.57
N PHE A 137 -0.96 -14.35 -9.50
CA PHE A 137 -1.75 -15.58 -9.62
C PHE A 137 -3.24 -15.35 -9.95
N LEU A 138 -3.74 -14.13 -9.94
CA LEU A 138 -5.15 -13.83 -10.16
C LEU A 138 -5.69 -14.36 -11.51
N HIS A 139 -4.84 -14.42 -12.52
CA HIS A 139 -5.24 -14.91 -13.83
C HIS A 139 -5.59 -16.41 -13.86
N TYR A 140 -4.99 -17.19 -12.94
CA TYR A 140 -5.27 -18.62 -12.83
C TYR A 140 -6.62 -18.89 -12.14
N PHE A 141 -7.13 -17.96 -11.33
CA PHE A 141 -8.38 -18.14 -10.59
C PHE A 141 -9.65 -17.96 -11.45
N LYS A 142 -9.54 -17.38 -12.63
CA LYS A 142 -10.71 -17.22 -13.52
C LYS A 142 -11.40 -18.57 -13.87
N ASN A 143 -10.64 -19.66 -13.86
CA ASN A 143 -11.08 -21.00 -14.28
C ASN A 143 -10.85 -22.09 -13.21
N SER A 144 -10.55 -21.72 -11.96
CA SER A 144 -10.12 -22.64 -10.91
C SER A 144 -11.00 -22.52 -9.66
N ALA A 145 -10.73 -23.39 -8.67
CA ALA A 145 -11.40 -23.39 -7.37
C ALA A 145 -11.31 -22.02 -6.65
N PRO A 146 -12.26 -21.72 -5.75
CA PRO A 146 -12.31 -20.42 -5.05
C PRO A 146 -11.03 -20.15 -4.28
N VAL A 147 -10.57 -18.90 -4.34
CA VAL A 147 -9.42 -18.40 -3.60
C VAL A 147 -9.78 -18.35 -2.11
N GLU A 148 -9.08 -19.10 -1.28
CA GLU A 148 -9.33 -19.13 0.17
C GLU A 148 -8.76 -17.91 0.90
N GLN A 149 -7.85 -17.14 0.27
CA GLN A 149 -7.24 -15.96 0.87
C GLN A 149 -8.13 -14.71 0.69
N PRO A 150 -8.71 -14.15 1.77
CA PRO A 150 -9.68 -13.07 1.66
C PRO A 150 -9.16 -11.82 0.94
N PRO A 151 -7.92 -11.32 1.17
CA PRO A 151 -7.40 -10.16 0.45
C PRO A 151 -7.27 -10.38 -1.06
N LEU A 152 -6.82 -11.58 -1.46
CA LEU A 152 -6.66 -11.93 -2.87
C LEU A 152 -8.03 -12.08 -3.57
N LEU A 153 -9.03 -12.64 -2.87
CA LEU A 153 -10.39 -12.73 -3.36
C LEU A 153 -11.03 -11.34 -3.54
N ALA A 154 -10.81 -10.43 -2.58
CA ALA A 154 -11.29 -9.06 -2.68
C ALA A 154 -10.65 -8.34 -3.88
N LEU A 155 -9.35 -8.47 -4.06
CA LEU A 155 -8.64 -7.93 -5.22
C LEU A 155 -9.15 -8.52 -6.54
N PHE A 156 -9.39 -9.84 -6.60
CA PHE A 156 -9.92 -10.50 -7.79
C PHE A 156 -11.29 -9.95 -8.21
N ARG A 157 -12.18 -9.73 -7.25
CA ARG A 157 -13.51 -9.15 -7.54
C ARG A 157 -13.42 -7.75 -8.16
N GLU A 158 -12.55 -6.90 -7.63
CA GLU A 158 -12.33 -5.56 -8.18
C GLU A 158 -11.58 -5.60 -9.51
N TYR A 159 -10.65 -6.56 -9.68
CA TYR A 159 -9.92 -6.75 -10.94
C TYR A 159 -10.87 -7.10 -12.10
N VAL A 160 -11.84 -8.01 -11.89
CA VAL A 160 -12.84 -8.35 -12.91
C VAL A 160 -13.70 -7.13 -13.32
N LYS A 161 -14.02 -6.25 -12.38
CA LYS A 161 -14.73 -4.99 -12.69
C LYS A 161 -13.84 -4.02 -13.48
N ALA A 162 -12.58 -3.88 -13.06
CA ALA A 162 -11.60 -3.01 -13.70
C ALA A 162 -11.30 -3.45 -15.15
N GLU A 163 -11.15 -4.75 -15.41
CA GLU A 163 -10.99 -5.27 -16.78
C GLU A 163 -12.16 -4.86 -17.70
N LYS A 164 -13.40 -4.99 -17.21
CA LYS A 164 -14.59 -4.56 -17.95
C LYS A 164 -14.63 -3.06 -18.21
N HIS A 165 -14.23 -2.26 -17.21
CA HIS A 165 -14.17 -0.81 -17.32
C HIS A 165 -13.17 -0.35 -18.38
N PHE A 166 -12.01 -1.00 -18.44
CA PHE A 166 -10.94 -0.70 -19.40
C PHE A 166 -10.96 -1.61 -20.65
N ALA A 167 -12.09 -2.22 -20.98
CA ALA A 167 -12.21 -3.16 -22.10
C ALA A 167 -11.75 -2.57 -23.45
N SER A 168 -11.95 -1.27 -23.68
CA SER A 168 -11.54 -0.56 -24.89
C SER A 168 -10.02 -0.31 -24.98
N GLY A 169 -9.30 -0.47 -23.88
CA GLY A 169 -7.84 -0.34 -23.81
C GLY A 169 -7.34 0.42 -22.58
N TYR A 170 -6.17 -0.02 -22.09
CA TYR A 170 -5.44 0.62 -21.01
C TYR A 170 -3.94 0.54 -21.29
N ASP A 171 -3.28 1.68 -21.36
CA ASP A 171 -1.83 1.74 -21.63
C ASP A 171 -1.04 1.32 -20.40
N ILE A 172 -0.25 0.28 -20.56
CA ILE A 172 0.63 -0.26 -19.52
C ILE A 172 1.93 0.56 -19.54
N PRO A 173 2.58 0.84 -18.41
CA PRO A 173 3.83 1.60 -18.37
C PRO A 173 5.04 0.79 -18.84
N ILE A 174 4.87 0.04 -19.92
CA ILE A 174 5.86 -0.70 -20.70
C ILE A 174 5.67 -0.24 -22.15
N ASN A 175 6.71 0.24 -22.78
CA ASN A 175 6.62 0.81 -24.12
C ASN A 175 5.98 -0.15 -25.13
N GLY A 176 4.94 0.31 -25.80
CA GLY A 176 4.23 -0.45 -26.83
C GLY A 176 3.24 -1.50 -26.30
N TYR A 177 3.00 -1.57 -24.97
CA TYR A 177 2.07 -2.53 -24.42
C TYR A 177 0.77 -1.88 -23.95
N ARG A 178 -0.35 -2.50 -24.33
CA ARG A 178 -1.70 -2.08 -23.96
C ARG A 178 -2.54 -3.28 -23.53
N PHE A 179 -3.31 -3.15 -22.48
CA PHE A 179 -4.38 -4.10 -22.13
C PHE A 179 -5.65 -3.79 -22.94
N ALA A 180 -6.35 -4.82 -23.40
CA ALA A 180 -7.69 -4.70 -23.99
C ALA A 180 -8.49 -6.00 -23.81
N ILE A 181 -9.78 -5.93 -24.08
CA ILE A 181 -10.62 -7.13 -24.27
C ILE A 181 -10.87 -7.29 -25.78
N ASP A 182 -10.56 -8.46 -26.30
CA ASP A 182 -10.71 -8.75 -27.72
C ASP A 182 -12.16 -9.10 -28.12
N ASN A 183 -12.39 -9.37 -29.42
CA ASN A 183 -13.70 -9.74 -29.96
C ASN A 183 -14.26 -11.06 -29.40
N ASN A 184 -13.38 -11.94 -28.88
CA ASN A 184 -13.76 -13.21 -28.24
C ASN A 184 -14.07 -13.03 -26.75
N LYS A 185 -14.06 -11.79 -26.23
CA LYS A 185 -14.20 -11.42 -24.82
C LYS A 185 -13.07 -11.94 -23.93
N GLU A 186 -11.90 -12.18 -24.51
CA GLU A 186 -10.70 -12.55 -23.78
C GLU A 186 -9.87 -11.30 -23.42
N SER A 187 -9.29 -11.32 -22.24
CA SER A 187 -8.34 -10.30 -21.79
C SER A 187 -6.99 -10.53 -22.48
N VAL A 188 -6.54 -9.57 -23.26
CA VAL A 188 -5.32 -9.65 -24.07
C VAL A 188 -4.38 -8.48 -23.81
N ILE A 189 -3.10 -8.75 -24.04
CA ILE A 189 -2.06 -7.73 -24.15
C ILE A 189 -1.80 -7.49 -25.62
N VAL A 190 -1.98 -6.27 -26.03
CA VAL A 190 -1.63 -5.79 -27.37
C VAL A 190 -0.23 -5.20 -27.30
N ASN A 191 0.69 -5.75 -28.07
CA ASN A 191 2.02 -5.20 -28.28
C ASN A 191 2.03 -4.44 -29.60
N ILE A 192 2.27 -3.14 -29.55
CA ILE A 192 2.32 -2.28 -30.73
C ILE A 192 3.79 -2.17 -31.16
N HIS A 193 4.10 -2.74 -32.32
CA HIS A 193 5.45 -2.69 -32.91
C HIS A 193 5.74 -1.33 -33.55
N ALA A 194 7.02 -1.02 -33.71
CA ALA A 194 7.47 0.26 -34.29
C ALA A 194 7.02 0.47 -35.76
N ASP A 195 6.72 -0.61 -36.47
CA ASP A 195 6.17 -0.60 -37.83
C ASP A 195 4.65 -0.45 -37.91
N GLY A 196 3.99 -0.31 -36.74
CA GLY A 196 2.54 -0.21 -36.62
C GLY A 196 1.82 -1.58 -36.60
N GLY A 197 2.54 -2.69 -36.63
CA GLY A 197 1.98 -4.03 -36.45
C GLY A 197 1.52 -4.26 -35.01
N GLU A 198 0.45 -5.05 -34.83
CA GLU A 198 -0.04 -5.45 -33.51
C GLU A 198 0.08 -6.96 -33.32
N ALA A 199 0.66 -7.37 -32.19
CA ALA A 199 0.63 -8.74 -31.71
C ALA A 199 -0.25 -8.83 -30.45
N LYS A 200 -1.17 -9.81 -30.42
CA LYS A 200 -2.08 -10.04 -29.28
C LYS A 200 -1.69 -11.32 -28.55
N THR A 201 -1.53 -11.19 -27.22
CA THR A 201 -1.21 -12.32 -26.36
C THR A 201 -2.27 -12.39 -25.24
N PRO A 202 -2.91 -13.54 -24.99
CA PRO A 202 -3.78 -13.70 -23.84
C PRO A 202 -3.04 -13.35 -22.54
N VAL A 203 -3.70 -12.66 -21.59
CA VAL A 203 -3.07 -12.22 -20.35
C VAL A 203 -2.49 -13.40 -19.57
N GLY A 204 -3.17 -14.57 -19.58
CA GLY A 204 -2.65 -15.77 -18.91
C GLY A 204 -1.37 -16.35 -19.52
N ALA A 205 -1.03 -16.00 -20.78
CA ALA A 205 0.20 -16.39 -21.46
C ALA A 205 1.27 -15.27 -21.47
N ALA A 206 0.94 -14.10 -20.94
CA ALA A 206 1.89 -12.98 -20.81
C ALA A 206 2.95 -13.26 -19.75
N SER A 207 4.03 -12.45 -19.75
CA SER A 207 5.08 -12.58 -18.74
C SER A 207 4.52 -12.33 -17.32
N SER A 208 5.16 -12.93 -16.31
CA SER A 208 4.78 -12.77 -14.89
C SER A 208 4.79 -11.30 -14.45
N GLY A 209 5.68 -10.47 -15.01
CA GLY A 209 5.69 -9.03 -14.77
C GLY A 209 4.42 -8.35 -15.25
N ILE A 210 3.95 -8.64 -16.46
CA ILE A 210 2.68 -8.10 -16.99
C ILE A 210 1.52 -8.60 -16.14
N GLN A 211 1.49 -9.89 -15.80
CA GLN A 211 0.46 -10.48 -14.95
C GLN A 211 0.41 -9.82 -13.54
N SER A 212 1.56 -9.37 -13.02
CA SER A 212 1.64 -8.64 -11.75
C SER A 212 1.17 -7.18 -11.86
N ILE A 213 1.50 -6.48 -12.97
CA ILE A 213 1.16 -5.07 -13.18
C ILE A 213 -0.35 -4.87 -13.41
N LEU A 214 -1.00 -5.74 -14.17
CA LEU A 214 -2.37 -5.54 -14.59
C LEU A 214 -3.35 -5.38 -13.43
N PRO A 215 -3.47 -6.33 -12.48
CA PRO A 215 -4.37 -6.15 -11.35
C PRO A 215 -3.99 -4.94 -10.51
N LEU A 216 -2.69 -4.65 -10.36
CA LEU A 216 -2.21 -3.51 -9.61
C LEU A 216 -2.70 -2.18 -10.20
N LEU A 217 -2.48 -1.94 -11.48
CA LEU A 217 -2.76 -0.65 -12.10
C LEU A 217 -4.23 -0.50 -12.49
N LEU A 218 -4.85 -1.54 -13.08
CA LEU A 218 -6.25 -1.48 -13.48
C LEU A 218 -7.16 -1.24 -12.27
N VAL A 219 -6.94 -1.96 -11.15
CA VAL A 219 -7.75 -1.79 -9.94
C VAL A 219 -7.50 -0.44 -9.28
N SER A 220 -6.22 0.01 -9.20
CA SER A 220 -5.90 1.31 -8.62
C SER A 220 -6.57 2.46 -9.37
N ASP A 221 -6.47 2.47 -10.69
CA ASP A 221 -7.04 3.51 -11.55
C ASP A 221 -8.58 3.44 -11.57
N TYR A 222 -9.14 2.22 -11.71
CA TYR A 222 -10.58 1.99 -11.69
C TYR A 222 -11.24 2.50 -10.41
N ILE A 223 -10.74 2.07 -9.24
CA ILE A 223 -11.33 2.48 -7.96
C ILE A 223 -11.24 4.00 -7.80
N THR A 224 -10.10 4.60 -8.12
CA THR A 224 -9.92 6.06 -7.99
C THR A 224 -10.90 6.85 -8.86
N ARG A 225 -11.15 6.40 -10.10
CA ARG A 225 -12.11 7.04 -11.02
C ARG A 225 -13.56 6.86 -10.58
N CYS A 226 -13.88 5.74 -9.92
CA CYS A 226 -15.24 5.47 -9.45
C CYS A 226 -15.58 6.20 -8.14
N ILE A 227 -14.59 6.62 -7.35
CA ILE A 227 -14.82 7.39 -6.13
C ILE A 227 -15.48 8.72 -6.47
N GLY A 228 -16.55 9.05 -5.77
CA GLY A 228 -17.35 10.27 -6.01
C GLY A 228 -18.36 10.15 -7.15
N GLN A 229 -18.24 9.13 -8.02
CA GLN A 229 -19.25 8.83 -9.04
C GLN A 229 -20.31 7.85 -8.52
N ASP A 230 -19.99 7.08 -7.48
CA ASP A 230 -20.94 6.20 -6.79
C ASP A 230 -22.04 7.02 -6.11
N SER A 231 -22.76 7.76 -6.96
CA SER A 231 -24.00 8.39 -6.58
C SER A 231 -25.01 7.30 -6.26
N ILE A 232 -25.30 7.15 -4.99
CA ILE A 232 -26.66 6.94 -4.50
C ILE A 232 -27.09 5.50 -4.20
N LEU A 233 -26.72 4.40 -4.85
CA LEU A 233 -27.60 3.23 -4.73
C LEU A 233 -26.98 1.84 -4.50
N THR A 234 -25.70 1.67 -4.51
CA THR A 234 -25.14 0.37 -4.11
C THR A 234 -24.14 0.54 -2.98
N PRO A 235 -24.50 0.16 -1.75
CA PRO A 235 -23.51 -0.02 -0.70
C PRO A 235 -22.39 -0.89 -1.29
N ASP A 236 -21.12 -0.46 -1.15
CA ASP A 236 -20.04 -1.31 -1.60
C ASP A 236 -20.17 -2.68 -0.91
N THR A 237 -19.73 -3.74 -1.58
CA THR A 237 -19.83 -5.11 -1.08
C THR A 237 -19.16 -5.27 0.29
N GLU A 238 -18.19 -4.41 0.64
CA GLU A 238 -17.55 -4.35 1.95
C GLU A 238 -18.48 -3.73 2.99
N SER A 239 -19.15 -2.61 2.67
CA SER A 239 -20.14 -1.99 3.56
C SER A 239 -21.36 -2.91 3.76
N MET A 240 -21.81 -3.61 2.70
CA MET A 240 -22.87 -4.62 2.81
C MET A 240 -22.44 -5.80 3.65
N SER A 241 -21.19 -6.25 3.58
CA SER A 241 -20.69 -7.33 4.43
C SER A 241 -20.64 -6.93 5.90
N VAL A 242 -20.36 -5.66 6.20
CA VAL A 242 -20.44 -5.12 7.57
C VAL A 242 -21.90 -5.02 8.04
N ILE A 243 -22.81 -4.55 7.17
CA ILE A 243 -24.25 -4.41 7.48
C ILE A 243 -24.93 -5.78 7.61
N ASN A 244 -24.60 -6.73 6.72
CA ASN A 244 -25.18 -8.08 6.69
C ASN A 244 -24.50 -9.05 7.65
N ASN A 245 -23.60 -8.54 8.52
CA ASN A 245 -23.05 -9.28 9.62
C ASN A 245 -21.95 -10.31 9.28
N PRO A 246 -20.75 -9.88 8.91
CA PRO A 246 -19.61 -10.80 8.83
C PRO A 246 -19.15 -11.27 10.22
N PHE A 247 -19.64 -10.64 11.29
CA PHE A 247 -19.26 -10.96 12.67
C PHE A 247 -20.18 -11.97 13.37
N VAL A 248 -21.33 -12.31 12.77
CA VAL A 248 -22.33 -13.20 13.40
C VAL A 248 -22.39 -14.59 12.77
N THR A 249 -21.82 -14.83 11.61
CA THR A 249 -21.91 -16.13 10.94
C THR A 249 -20.56 -16.80 10.74
N ILE A 250 -19.86 -17.08 11.84
CA ILE A 250 -19.02 -18.26 11.92
C ILE A 250 -19.48 -19.00 13.19
N SER A 251 -20.58 -19.73 13.04
CA SER A 251 -20.88 -20.82 13.94
C SER A 251 -19.70 -21.79 13.86
N SER A 252 -19.03 -22.02 15.00
CA SER A 252 -18.28 -23.24 15.17
C SER A 252 -19.23 -24.40 14.83
N GLU A 253 -18.73 -25.53 14.35
CA GLU A 253 -19.52 -26.75 14.06
C GLU A 253 -20.30 -27.28 15.28
N ARG A 254 -20.36 -26.55 16.39
CA ARG A 254 -21.06 -26.89 17.65
C ARG A 254 -22.15 -25.91 18.08
N GLY A 255 -22.57 -24.96 17.23
CA GLY A 255 -23.84 -24.24 17.44
C GLY A 255 -23.97 -23.35 18.69
N GLU A 256 -22.90 -23.05 19.41
CA GLU A 256 -22.96 -22.14 20.56
C GLU A 256 -22.44 -20.75 20.19
N PRO A 257 -23.18 -19.67 20.57
CA PRO A 257 -22.72 -18.32 20.34
C PRO A 257 -21.52 -18.00 21.25
N PHE A 258 -20.39 -17.66 20.66
CA PHE A 258 -19.22 -17.16 21.39
C PHE A 258 -19.45 -15.74 21.92
N PHE A 259 -20.22 -15.61 23.00
CA PHE A 259 -20.35 -14.36 23.76
C PHE A 259 -20.14 -14.68 25.23
N THR A 260 -18.99 -14.35 25.77
CA THR A 260 -18.77 -14.25 27.19
C THR A 260 -18.06 -12.94 27.52
N ASP A 261 -18.79 -12.16 28.29
CA ASP A 261 -18.41 -11.12 29.26
C ASP A 261 -17.27 -10.15 28.90
N SER A 262 -17.62 -9.13 28.21
CA SER A 262 -17.39 -7.71 28.48
C SER A 262 -17.81 -6.90 27.25
N ASP A 263 -19.11 -6.63 27.19
CA ASP A 263 -19.71 -5.77 26.16
C ASP A 263 -19.16 -4.35 26.30
N VAL A 264 -18.20 -3.99 25.48
CA VAL A 264 -17.88 -2.59 25.26
C VAL A 264 -18.98 -2.03 24.36
N LYS A 265 -19.92 -1.34 24.95
CA LYS A 265 -20.87 -0.52 24.19
C LYS A 265 -20.08 0.57 23.51
N ILE A 266 -19.95 0.49 22.18
CA ILE A 266 -19.42 1.59 21.38
C ILE A 266 -20.54 2.63 21.31
N ASN A 267 -20.59 3.52 22.30
CA ASN A 267 -21.38 4.75 22.18
C ASN A 267 -20.62 5.68 21.21
N VAL A 268 -20.85 5.47 19.93
CA VAL A 268 -20.35 6.41 18.93
C VAL A 268 -21.25 7.64 18.99
N PRO A 269 -20.71 8.82 19.29
CA PRO A 269 -21.51 10.03 19.40
C PRO A 269 -22.32 10.30 18.12
N SER A 270 -23.55 10.74 18.28
CA SER A 270 -24.53 10.97 17.20
C SER A 270 -24.09 11.96 16.12
N PHE A 271 -23.03 12.74 16.34
CA PHE A 271 -22.48 13.68 15.37
C PHE A 271 -21.66 13.03 14.24
N ILE A 272 -21.21 11.77 14.42
CA ILE A 272 -20.52 11.01 13.37
C ILE A 272 -21.50 10.59 12.25
N PHE A 273 -22.78 10.74 12.46
CA PHE A 273 -23.87 10.23 11.61
C PHE A 273 -24.12 10.95 10.27
N ARG A 274 -23.41 12.02 9.96
CA ARG A 274 -23.66 12.79 8.73
C ARG A 274 -22.81 12.42 7.53
N ALA A 275 -22.02 11.37 7.64
CA ALA A 275 -21.16 10.99 6.52
C ALA A 275 -21.95 10.50 5.32
N LYS A 276 -21.48 10.92 4.18
CA LYS A 276 -21.96 10.47 2.87
C LYS A 276 -21.83 8.96 2.76
N GLN A 277 -22.85 8.28 2.23
CA GLN A 277 -22.83 6.83 1.98
C GLN A 277 -21.75 6.42 0.98
N ALA A 278 -21.35 7.32 0.09
CA ALA A 278 -20.29 7.06 -0.89
C ALA A 278 -18.89 7.09 -0.26
N ASN A 279 -17.97 6.32 -0.85
CA ASN A 279 -16.56 6.42 -0.50
C ASN A 279 -16.01 7.79 -0.94
N GLY A 280 -15.30 8.48 -0.08
CA GLY A 280 -14.74 9.82 -0.35
C GLY A 280 -13.28 9.80 -0.76
N CYS A 281 -12.55 8.70 -0.51
CA CYS A 281 -11.15 8.55 -0.84
C CYS A 281 -10.76 7.09 -1.03
N PHE A 282 -9.57 6.87 -1.58
CA PHE A 282 -8.98 5.56 -1.80
C PHE A 282 -7.72 5.36 -0.94
N VAL A 283 -7.68 4.29 -0.18
CA VAL A 283 -6.47 3.82 0.50
C VAL A 283 -5.97 2.59 -0.24
N ASN A 284 -4.90 2.78 -0.99
CA ASN A 284 -4.23 1.76 -1.78
C ASN A 284 -3.02 1.23 -1.03
N ILE A 285 -3.04 -0.03 -0.63
CA ILE A 285 -1.96 -0.68 0.12
C ILE A 285 -1.36 -1.76 -0.78
N VAL A 286 -0.10 -1.59 -1.17
CA VAL A 286 0.56 -2.44 -2.17
C VAL A 286 1.81 -3.08 -1.61
N GLU A 287 1.88 -4.40 -1.63
CA GLU A 287 3.10 -5.15 -1.38
C GLU A 287 3.88 -5.32 -2.68
N GLU A 288 5.18 -5.06 -2.61
CA GLU A 288 6.16 -5.31 -3.66
C GLU A 288 5.68 -4.84 -5.06
N PRO A 289 5.49 -3.52 -5.28
CA PRO A 289 5.07 -3.02 -6.59
C PRO A 289 6.07 -3.36 -7.71
N GLU A 290 7.31 -3.67 -7.34
CA GLU A 290 8.40 -4.06 -8.21
C GLU A 290 8.41 -5.54 -8.64
N GLN A 291 7.50 -6.37 -8.13
CA GLN A 291 7.56 -7.82 -8.30
C GLN A 291 7.60 -8.24 -9.77
N ASN A 292 8.60 -9.08 -10.10
CA ASN A 292 8.83 -9.60 -11.46
C ASN A 292 9.09 -8.52 -12.54
N LEU A 293 9.53 -7.31 -12.15
CA LEU A 293 9.73 -6.20 -13.06
C LEU A 293 11.21 -5.83 -13.20
N PHE A 294 11.58 -5.46 -14.43
CA PHE A 294 12.88 -4.85 -14.71
C PHE A 294 12.94 -3.41 -14.16
N PRO A 295 14.12 -2.90 -13.73
CA PRO A 295 14.24 -1.60 -13.06
C PRO A 295 13.55 -0.41 -13.73
N PRO A 296 13.62 -0.17 -15.03
CA PRO A 296 12.86 0.92 -15.68
C PRO A 296 11.35 0.78 -15.51
N THR A 297 10.82 -0.45 -15.60
CA THR A 297 9.39 -0.71 -15.43
C THR A 297 8.96 -0.49 -13.98
N GLN A 298 9.80 -0.84 -12.99
CA GLN A 298 9.53 -0.56 -11.57
C GLN A 298 9.29 0.93 -11.33
N ARG A 299 10.16 1.79 -11.90
CA ARG A 299 10.02 3.26 -11.83
C ARG A 299 8.72 3.74 -12.46
N ASN A 300 8.42 3.25 -13.67
CA ASN A 300 7.21 3.64 -14.38
C ASN A 300 5.94 3.23 -13.64
N VAL A 301 5.92 2.04 -13.01
CA VAL A 301 4.81 1.56 -12.18
C VAL A 301 4.65 2.46 -10.94
N LEU A 302 5.75 2.78 -10.24
CA LEU A 302 5.70 3.70 -9.11
C LEU A 302 5.11 5.06 -9.51
N ARG A 303 5.63 5.67 -10.60
CA ARG A 303 5.15 6.96 -11.10
C ARG A 303 3.67 6.93 -11.43
N LYS A 304 3.19 5.85 -12.05
CA LYS A 304 1.76 5.69 -12.31
C LYS A 304 0.93 5.61 -11.03
N LEU A 305 1.40 4.89 -10.01
CA LEU A 305 0.74 4.82 -8.70
C LEU A 305 0.74 6.18 -7.98
N LEU A 306 1.84 6.94 -8.05
CA LEU A 306 1.91 8.29 -7.51
C LEU A 306 0.93 9.22 -8.21
N ALA A 307 0.87 9.20 -9.55
CA ALA A 307 -0.09 9.99 -10.32
C ALA A 307 -1.55 9.64 -9.95
N ILE A 308 -1.88 8.34 -9.82
CA ILE A 308 -3.21 7.90 -9.37
C ILE A 308 -3.51 8.40 -7.95
N SER A 309 -2.53 8.37 -7.04
CA SER A 309 -2.73 8.86 -5.66
C SER A 309 -3.03 10.36 -5.58
N LYS A 310 -2.59 11.13 -6.58
CA LYS A 310 -2.84 12.58 -6.68
C LYS A 310 -4.21 12.94 -7.28
N MET A 311 -4.92 11.99 -7.88
CA MET A 311 -6.22 12.27 -8.52
C MET A 311 -7.28 12.77 -7.53
N LEU A 312 -7.16 12.41 -6.25
CA LEU A 312 -8.01 12.89 -5.16
C LEU A 312 -7.16 13.30 -3.96
N ASP A 313 -7.52 14.41 -3.31
CA ASP A 313 -6.72 14.99 -2.23
C ASP A 313 -6.51 14.06 -1.04
N ASN A 314 -7.52 13.27 -0.70
CA ASN A 314 -7.51 12.39 0.47
C ASN A 314 -7.11 10.93 0.16
N ASN A 315 -6.68 10.64 -1.07
CA ASN A 315 -6.12 9.32 -1.39
C ASN A 315 -4.82 9.08 -0.61
N ARG A 316 -4.62 7.83 -0.22
CA ARG A 316 -3.38 7.36 0.40
C ARG A 316 -2.81 6.17 -0.37
N LEU A 317 -1.49 6.18 -0.53
CA LEU A 317 -0.72 5.08 -1.11
C LEU A 317 0.26 4.56 -0.07
N ILE A 318 0.13 3.31 0.32
CA ILE A 318 1.00 2.67 1.31
C ILE A 318 1.72 1.53 0.62
N LEU A 319 3.04 1.56 0.62
CA LEU A 319 3.88 0.63 -0.13
C LEU A 319 4.83 -0.13 0.80
N SER A 320 5.06 -1.41 0.51
CA SER A 320 6.21 -2.14 1.03
C SER A 320 7.08 -2.61 -0.13
N THR A 321 8.40 -2.44 -0.03
CA THR A 321 9.33 -2.74 -1.12
C THR A 321 10.66 -3.27 -0.62
N HIS A 322 11.32 -4.07 -1.48
CA HIS A 322 12.72 -4.45 -1.36
C HIS A 322 13.60 -3.75 -2.42
N SER A 323 12.99 -2.97 -3.32
CA SER A 323 13.69 -2.41 -4.46
C SER A 323 14.36 -1.07 -4.16
N PRO A 324 15.66 -0.94 -4.36
CA PRO A 324 16.35 0.35 -4.30
C PRO A 324 15.86 1.30 -5.39
N TYR A 325 15.37 0.79 -6.52
CA TYR A 325 14.87 1.61 -7.62
C TYR A 325 13.55 2.30 -7.27
N VAL A 326 12.65 1.60 -6.57
CA VAL A 326 11.40 2.19 -6.05
C VAL A 326 11.71 3.29 -5.04
N VAL A 327 12.64 3.03 -4.09
CA VAL A 327 13.05 4.04 -3.10
C VAL A 327 13.69 5.25 -3.77
N SER A 328 14.66 5.05 -4.68
CA SER A 328 15.36 6.15 -5.33
C SER A 328 14.45 7.00 -6.22
N ASP A 329 13.48 6.38 -6.92
CA ASP A 329 12.55 7.12 -7.77
C ASP A 329 11.51 7.90 -6.93
N LEU A 330 11.10 7.38 -5.76
CA LEU A 330 10.28 8.13 -4.81
C LEU A 330 11.01 9.39 -4.30
N VAL A 331 12.30 9.27 -3.97
CA VAL A 331 13.14 10.43 -3.59
C VAL A 331 13.31 11.40 -4.77
N ALA A 332 13.46 10.88 -5.99
CA ALA A 332 13.52 11.72 -7.19
C ALA A 332 12.22 12.51 -7.41
N SER A 333 11.05 11.94 -7.06
CA SER A 333 9.76 12.63 -7.16
C SER A 333 9.71 13.91 -6.32
N THR A 334 10.29 13.88 -5.10
CA THR A 334 10.35 15.07 -4.23
C THR A 334 11.29 16.13 -4.78
N LYS A 335 12.39 15.71 -5.40
CA LYS A 335 13.31 16.64 -6.05
C LYS A 335 12.66 17.33 -7.25
N ALA A 336 11.93 16.58 -8.07
CA ALA A 336 11.19 17.12 -9.21
C ALA A 336 10.14 18.15 -8.76
N TYR A 337 9.39 17.85 -7.70
CA TYR A 337 8.41 18.78 -7.12
C TYR A 337 9.09 20.08 -6.65
N ARG A 338 10.17 20.01 -5.88
CA ARG A 338 10.92 21.20 -5.44
C ARG A 338 11.47 22.04 -6.59
N LEU A 339 11.92 21.40 -7.66
CA LEU A 339 12.37 22.11 -8.85
C LEU A 339 11.21 22.81 -9.56
N PHE A 340 10.05 22.16 -9.60
CA PHE A 340 8.82 22.76 -10.14
C PHE A 340 8.38 23.99 -9.34
N GLU A 341 8.39 23.92 -8.00
CA GLU A 341 8.09 25.07 -7.14
C GLU A 341 9.08 26.22 -7.36
N LYS A 342 10.37 25.92 -7.46
CA LYS A 342 11.38 26.95 -7.81
C LYS A 342 11.15 27.60 -9.19
N ALA A 343 10.71 26.81 -10.17
CA ALA A 343 10.36 27.35 -11.49
C ALA A 343 9.15 28.31 -11.40
N ASN A 344 8.17 27.99 -10.50
CA ASN A 344 7.05 28.90 -10.22
C ASN A 344 7.52 30.20 -9.56
N GLU A 345 8.41 30.13 -8.57
CA GLU A 345 8.98 31.30 -7.88
C GLU A 345 9.80 32.18 -8.82
N LEU A 346 10.51 31.59 -9.79
CA LEU A 346 11.25 32.32 -10.80
C LEU A 346 10.37 32.99 -11.86
N GLY A 347 9.06 32.74 -11.85
CA GLY A 347 8.13 33.26 -12.83
C GLY A 347 8.37 32.70 -14.24
N ASP A 348 8.56 31.38 -14.36
CA ASP A 348 8.81 30.63 -15.62
C ASP A 348 7.59 30.74 -16.56
N ALA A 349 7.36 31.95 -17.06
CA ALA A 349 6.19 32.29 -17.89
C ALA A 349 6.16 31.53 -19.23
N GLU A 350 7.32 31.24 -19.80
CA GLU A 350 7.47 30.48 -21.03
C GLU A 350 7.45 28.96 -20.80
N GLY A 351 7.43 28.49 -19.55
CA GLY A 351 7.41 27.07 -19.21
C GLY A 351 8.71 26.32 -19.53
N ARG A 352 9.81 27.03 -19.77
CA ARG A 352 11.10 26.44 -20.14
C ARG A 352 11.61 25.46 -19.08
N PHE A 353 11.69 25.89 -17.82
CA PHE A 353 12.19 25.04 -16.75
C PHE A 353 11.21 23.92 -16.42
N LYS A 354 9.90 24.20 -16.45
CA LYS A 354 8.85 23.20 -16.29
C LYS A 354 8.93 22.11 -17.36
N GLY A 355 9.19 22.49 -18.61
CA GLY A 355 9.41 21.55 -19.72
C GLY A 355 10.60 20.63 -19.46
N LEU A 356 11.76 21.20 -19.11
CA LEU A 356 12.97 20.42 -18.81
C LEU A 356 12.80 19.49 -17.59
N ILE A 357 12.09 19.94 -16.56
CA ILE A 357 11.78 19.09 -15.40
C ILE A 357 10.89 17.93 -15.82
N ASN A 358 9.85 18.20 -16.62
CA ASN A 358 8.91 17.18 -17.06
C ASN A 358 9.54 16.15 -18.01
N GLU A 359 10.53 16.54 -18.81
CA GLU A 359 11.35 15.60 -19.60
C GLU A 359 12.18 14.67 -18.71
N ALA A 360 12.75 15.19 -17.62
CA ALA A 360 13.55 14.41 -16.68
C ALA A 360 12.68 13.54 -15.75
N TYR A 361 11.56 14.08 -15.28
CA TYR A 361 10.63 13.42 -14.36
C TYR A 361 9.22 13.95 -14.59
N ALA A 362 8.28 13.05 -14.90
CA ALA A 362 6.88 13.41 -15.17
C ALA A 362 6.25 14.13 -13.96
N LEU A 363 5.81 15.36 -14.17
CA LEU A 363 5.30 16.26 -13.11
C LEU A 363 3.99 15.80 -12.48
N ASP A 364 3.21 14.98 -13.19
CA ASP A 364 1.99 14.37 -12.66
C ASP A 364 2.27 13.43 -11.49
N SER A 365 3.48 12.83 -11.45
CA SER A 365 3.95 11.93 -10.40
C SER A 365 4.94 12.58 -9.41
N ALA A 366 5.28 13.86 -9.59
CA ALA A 366 6.10 14.60 -8.64
C ALA A 366 5.32 14.87 -7.34
N MET A 367 5.96 14.68 -6.19
CA MET A 367 5.32 14.72 -4.86
C MET A 367 5.98 15.73 -3.94
N ASP A 368 5.18 16.44 -3.16
CA ASP A 368 5.71 17.24 -2.04
C ASP A 368 6.33 16.32 -0.98
N SER A 369 7.48 16.70 -0.42
CA SER A 369 8.15 15.94 0.64
C SER A 369 7.30 15.84 1.93
N SER A 370 6.44 16.81 2.20
CA SER A 370 5.53 16.81 3.34
C SER A 370 4.42 15.76 3.23
N ASP A 371 4.14 15.31 2.00
CA ASP A 371 3.16 14.27 1.68
C ASP A 371 3.75 12.85 1.69
N ILE A 372 5.05 12.71 1.97
CA ILE A 372 5.75 11.42 1.93
C ILE A 372 6.39 11.09 3.29
N CYS A 373 6.27 9.84 3.71
CA CYS A 373 7.11 9.24 4.74
C CYS A 373 7.77 7.97 4.21
N LEU A 374 9.08 7.88 4.41
CA LEU A 374 9.89 6.69 4.10
C LEU A 374 10.43 6.09 5.40
N TYR A 375 10.06 4.85 5.66
CA TYR A 375 10.46 4.09 6.82
C TYR A 375 11.29 2.88 6.43
N GLU A 376 12.28 2.58 7.24
CA GLU A 376 13.09 1.38 7.15
C GLU A 376 12.82 0.47 8.34
N THR A 377 12.57 -0.81 8.06
CA THR A 377 12.39 -1.86 9.06
C THR A 377 13.66 -2.70 9.15
N SER A 378 14.07 -3.08 10.36
CA SER A 378 15.31 -3.83 10.63
C SER A 378 15.01 -5.19 11.25
N TYR A 379 15.98 -6.12 11.20
CA TYR A 379 15.86 -7.47 11.78
C TYR A 379 15.70 -7.48 13.31
N ASP A 380 16.18 -6.44 13.99
CA ASP A 380 16.03 -6.28 15.43
C ASP A 380 14.62 -5.86 15.86
N GLY A 381 13.72 -5.64 14.89
CA GLY A 381 12.33 -5.24 15.11
C GLY A 381 12.16 -3.75 15.36
N THR A 382 13.17 -2.93 15.02
CA THR A 382 13.08 -1.47 15.03
C THR A 382 12.62 -0.92 13.69
N ILE A 383 12.06 0.29 13.73
CA ILE A 383 11.63 1.04 12.55
C ILE A 383 12.22 2.44 12.64
N THR A 384 12.79 2.93 11.56
CA THR A 384 13.39 4.27 11.50
C THR A 384 12.88 5.07 10.31
N ARG A 385 12.75 6.38 10.44
CA ARG A 385 12.46 7.27 9.32
C ARG A 385 13.75 7.62 8.60
N THR A 386 13.84 7.27 7.32
CA THR A 386 15.06 7.38 6.50
C THR A 386 15.06 8.57 5.55
N MET A 387 13.94 9.30 5.43
CA MET A 387 13.83 10.52 4.65
C MET A 387 13.63 11.71 5.56
N ASP A 388 14.39 12.79 5.32
CA ASP A 388 14.24 14.05 6.06
C ASP A 388 13.04 14.88 5.54
N GLU A 389 12.76 16.02 6.22
CA GLU A 389 11.66 16.92 5.87
C GLU A 389 11.85 17.57 4.49
N GLU A 390 13.09 17.67 4.02
CA GLU A 390 13.42 18.19 2.70
C GLU A 390 13.33 17.13 1.58
N GLY A 391 12.90 15.91 1.91
CA GLY A 391 12.76 14.80 0.96
C GLY A 391 14.10 14.21 0.50
N ARG A 392 15.15 14.32 1.33
CA ARG A 392 16.45 13.70 1.06
C ARG A 392 16.57 12.40 1.83
N LEU A 393 17.16 11.39 1.20
CA LEU A 393 17.45 10.12 1.85
C LEU A 393 18.64 10.29 2.80
N LYS A 394 18.53 9.80 4.03
CA LYS A 394 19.64 9.76 4.98
C LYS A 394 20.71 8.78 4.48
N ASP A 395 21.99 9.13 4.63
CA ASP A 395 23.12 8.31 4.17
C ASP A 395 23.17 6.94 4.87
N SER A 396 22.79 6.90 6.14
CA SER A 396 22.74 5.68 6.98
C SER A 396 21.44 4.91 6.75
N ASN A 397 21.24 4.34 5.56
CA ASN A 397 20.11 3.48 5.25
C ASN A 397 20.59 2.10 4.76
N TYR A 398 19.73 1.08 4.92
CA TYR A 398 20.04 -0.30 4.56
C TYR A 398 20.49 -0.47 3.10
N LEU A 399 19.85 0.24 2.17
CA LEU A 399 20.18 0.12 0.75
C LEU A 399 21.59 0.64 0.45
N ASN A 400 21.96 1.81 0.98
CA ASN A 400 23.31 2.36 0.85
C ASN A 400 24.33 1.45 1.54
N HIS A 401 23.98 0.87 2.68
CA HIS A 401 24.85 -0.09 3.37
C HIS A 401 25.11 -1.33 2.51
N GLN A 402 24.09 -1.91 1.88
CA GLN A 402 24.25 -3.09 1.01
C GLN A 402 25.09 -2.78 -0.24
N LEU A 403 24.89 -1.62 -0.87
CA LEU A 403 25.72 -1.17 -1.98
C LEU A 403 27.18 -1.00 -1.56
N LYS A 404 27.42 -0.41 -0.39
CA LYS A 404 28.77 -0.26 0.18
C LYS A 404 29.44 -1.60 0.46
N LEU A 405 28.71 -2.56 1.05
CA LEU A 405 29.24 -3.91 1.28
C LEU A 405 29.63 -4.61 -0.02
N SER A 406 28.83 -4.47 -1.08
CA SER A 406 29.15 -5.02 -2.40
C SER A 406 30.40 -4.38 -2.98
N ALA A 407 30.56 -3.06 -2.89
CA ALA A 407 31.76 -2.38 -3.34
C ALA A 407 33.00 -2.85 -2.57
N MET A 408 32.92 -2.92 -1.24
CA MET A 408 34.04 -3.42 -0.40
C MET A 408 34.43 -4.87 -0.73
N LEU A 409 33.44 -5.71 -1.10
CA LEU A 409 33.74 -7.07 -1.54
C LEU A 409 34.56 -7.07 -2.82
N PHE A 410 34.18 -6.26 -3.82
CA PHE A 410 34.96 -6.13 -5.05
C PHE A 410 36.38 -5.60 -4.79
N ASP A 411 36.51 -4.55 -3.97
CA ASP A 411 37.82 -3.99 -3.62
C ASP A 411 38.71 -5.05 -2.95
N HIS A 412 38.15 -5.86 -2.07
CA HIS A 412 38.88 -6.96 -1.44
C HIS A 412 39.31 -8.02 -2.44
N MET A 413 38.42 -8.40 -3.38
CA MET A 413 38.75 -9.38 -4.42
C MET A 413 39.86 -8.87 -5.35
N PHE A 414 39.85 -7.59 -5.76
CA PHE A 414 40.93 -6.98 -6.53
C PHE A 414 42.27 -6.93 -5.77
N ALA A 415 42.22 -6.65 -4.46
CA ALA A 415 43.43 -6.68 -3.64
C ALA A 415 44.05 -8.08 -3.59
N LEU A 416 43.23 -9.12 -3.41
CA LEU A 416 43.68 -10.52 -3.43
C LEU A 416 44.24 -10.93 -4.80
N GLU A 417 43.57 -10.53 -5.89
CA GLU A 417 44.05 -10.81 -7.25
C GLU A 417 45.44 -10.20 -7.47
N HIS A 418 45.62 -8.93 -7.08
CA HIS A 418 46.92 -8.27 -7.17
C HIS A 418 48.03 -8.97 -6.37
N GLU A 419 47.72 -9.40 -5.14
CA GLU A 419 48.66 -10.15 -4.28
C GLU A 419 49.07 -11.49 -4.91
N MET A 420 48.06 -12.23 -5.44
CA MET A 420 48.30 -13.49 -6.15
C MET A 420 49.15 -13.29 -7.42
N GLU A 421 48.93 -12.25 -8.19
CA GLU A 421 49.76 -11.92 -9.36
C GLU A 421 51.19 -11.59 -9.00
N GLN A 422 51.42 -10.87 -7.89
CA GLN A 422 52.76 -10.58 -7.41
C GLN A 422 53.51 -11.87 -6.99
N GLU A 423 52.79 -12.78 -6.30
CA GLU A 423 53.36 -14.05 -5.88
C GLU A 423 53.69 -14.95 -7.06
N LEU A 424 52.86 -15.00 -8.09
CA LEU A 424 53.09 -15.71 -9.33
C LEU A 424 54.31 -15.17 -10.10
N LYS A 425 54.49 -13.87 -10.15
CA LYS A 425 55.68 -13.23 -10.76
C LYS A 425 56.97 -13.57 -10.01
N SER A 426 56.91 -13.61 -8.66
CA SER A 426 58.04 -13.95 -7.82
C SER A 426 58.48 -15.43 -7.92
N ARG A 427 57.56 -16.32 -8.27
CA ARG A 427 57.85 -17.76 -8.46
C ARG A 427 58.36 -18.11 -9.84
N ASN A 428 58.10 -17.28 -10.84
CA ASN A 428 58.47 -17.49 -12.25
C ASN A 428 59.66 -16.64 -12.69
N GLY A 429 60.25 -15.83 -11.84
CA GLY A 429 61.52 -15.11 -12.03
C GLY A 429 62.61 -15.68 -11.14
#